data_d9d7767cf76e7aa849b4a86e8857b303
#
_entry.id   d9d7767cf76e7aa849b4a86e8857b303
#
_cell.length_a   1.000
_cell.length_b   1.000
_cell.length_c   1.000
_cell.angle_alpha   90.00
_cell.angle_beta   90.00
_cell.angle_gamma   90.00
#
_symmetry.space_group_name_H-M   'P 1'
#
loop_
_entity.id
_entity.type
_entity.pdbx_description
1 polymer ?
#
loop_
_entity_poly.entity_id
_entity_poly.type
_entity_poly.pdbx_seq_one_letter_code
_entity_poly.pdbx_strand_id
1 'polypeptide(L)'
;MPFCPTCGSPVEGRFCPQCGSAAAAAAGTAPVAGAPIAQSAPLPDNVASAMTYIFPVNLVFLSLAPYSRNPVVRFHAFQSIFFDLVCLALWFGLDIVIGMIARIVGYWLYSPLYGLMQLALFVGWLCIVVQVVQGKTVVLPVLGQLAQQQSRV
;
A
#
# COMPACT_ATOMS: atom_id res chain seq x y z
N MET A 1 39.05 21.55 -2.40
CA MET A 1 38.01 21.13 -1.41
C MET A 1 36.69 21.70 -1.87
N PRO A 2 35.65 20.91 -2.03
CA PRO A 2 34.34 21.43 -2.42
C PRO A 2 33.71 22.19 -1.24
N PHE A 3 32.95 23.23 -1.57
CA PHE A 3 32.24 24.03 -0.57
C PHE A 3 30.74 23.71 -0.61
N CYS A 4 30.10 23.77 0.55
CA CYS A 4 28.66 23.56 0.65
C CYS A 4 27.90 24.69 -0.06
N PRO A 5 26.97 24.37 -1.00
CA PRO A 5 26.21 25.41 -1.72
C PRO A 5 25.20 26.16 -0.81
N THR A 6 24.89 25.62 0.37
CA THR A 6 23.90 26.19 1.28
C THR A 6 24.52 27.12 2.33
N CYS A 7 25.71 26.77 2.87
CA CYS A 7 26.34 27.54 3.96
C CYS A 7 27.79 27.96 3.68
N GLY A 8 28.39 27.59 2.55
CA GLY A 8 29.74 27.96 2.17
C GLY A 8 30.87 27.25 2.92
N SER A 9 30.59 26.33 3.86
CA SER A 9 31.62 25.61 4.62
C SER A 9 32.33 24.55 3.77
N PRO A 10 33.64 24.28 3.99
CA PRO A 10 34.33 23.20 3.30
C PRO A 10 33.73 21.84 3.67
N VAL A 11 33.55 20.97 2.68
CA VAL A 11 32.91 19.66 2.87
C VAL A 11 33.85 18.56 2.37
N GLU A 12 34.19 17.62 3.26
CA GLU A 12 35.02 16.45 2.93
C GLU A 12 34.20 15.17 2.74
N GLY A 13 32.86 15.23 2.92
CA GLY A 13 31.95 14.09 2.89
C GLY A 13 30.70 14.30 2.05
N ARG A 14 29.78 13.32 2.13
CA ARG A 14 28.50 13.36 1.43
C ARG A 14 27.50 14.36 2.02
N PHE A 15 27.72 14.79 3.26
CA PHE A 15 26.88 15.75 3.99
C PHE A 15 27.74 16.83 4.62
N CYS A 16 27.25 18.05 4.62
CA CYS A 16 27.92 19.18 5.28
C CYS A 16 27.83 19.03 6.81
N PRO A 17 28.96 19.04 7.53
CA PRO A 17 28.94 18.91 8.98
C PRO A 17 28.32 20.12 9.69
N GLN A 18 28.23 21.27 9.00
CA GLN A 18 27.73 22.53 9.59
C GLN A 18 26.20 22.69 9.43
N CYS A 19 25.60 22.29 8.29
CA CYS A 19 24.19 22.50 8.02
C CYS A 19 23.41 21.22 7.65
N GLY A 20 24.06 20.06 7.59
CA GLY A 20 23.43 18.77 7.27
C GLY A 20 22.96 18.61 5.83
N SER A 21 23.14 19.63 4.96
CA SER A 21 22.74 19.53 3.56
C SER A 21 23.64 18.55 2.81
N ALA A 22 23.08 17.82 1.86
CA ALA A 22 23.86 16.96 0.95
C ALA A 22 24.84 17.82 0.17
N ALA A 23 26.14 17.47 0.24
CA ALA A 23 27.15 18.11 -0.60
C ALA A 23 26.88 17.71 -2.04
N ALA A 24 26.74 18.70 -2.95
CA ALA A 24 26.70 18.43 -4.37
C ALA A 24 28.00 17.71 -4.73
N ALA A 25 27.91 16.44 -5.10
CA ALA A 25 29.04 15.70 -5.61
C ALA A 25 29.62 16.49 -6.79
N ALA A 26 30.91 16.91 -6.65
CA ALA A 26 31.61 17.54 -7.74
C ALA A 26 31.42 16.67 -8.99
N ALA A 27 30.96 17.29 -10.05
CA ALA A 27 30.82 16.67 -11.35
C ALA A 27 32.22 16.16 -11.80
N GLY A 28 32.40 14.89 -11.68
CA GLY A 28 33.64 14.26 -12.08
C GLY A 28 33.60 12.76 -11.87
N THR A 29 33.35 12.07 -12.98
CA THR A 29 33.81 10.74 -13.30
C THR A 29 33.13 9.52 -12.74
N ALA A 30 32.73 8.80 -13.71
CA ALA A 30 32.46 7.39 -13.89
C ALA A 30 31.02 6.99 -13.73
N PRO A 31 30.44 6.39 -14.81
CA PRO A 31 29.23 5.63 -14.68
C PRO A 31 29.54 4.46 -13.75
N VAL A 32 29.01 4.45 -12.54
CA VAL A 32 28.96 3.25 -11.73
C VAL A 32 28.08 2.28 -12.53
N ALA A 33 28.75 1.41 -13.31
CA ALA A 33 28.09 0.28 -13.93
C ALA A 33 27.46 -0.54 -12.80
N GLY A 34 26.13 -0.53 -12.73
CA GLY A 34 25.40 -1.38 -11.81
C GLY A 34 24.40 -0.71 -10.88
N ALA A 35 24.10 0.59 -11.01
CA ALA A 35 22.82 1.04 -10.47
C ALA A 35 21.73 0.32 -11.28
N PRO A 36 20.86 -0.52 -10.66
CA PRO A 36 19.73 -1.05 -11.39
C PRO A 36 18.98 0.16 -11.91
N ILE A 37 18.81 0.25 -13.23
CA ILE A 37 17.95 1.24 -13.85
C ILE A 37 16.66 1.14 -13.10
N ALA A 38 16.34 2.15 -12.30
CA ALA A 38 15.05 2.24 -11.65
C ALA A 38 14.06 2.27 -12.80
N GLN A 39 13.48 1.11 -13.11
CA GLN A 39 12.44 1.01 -14.11
C GLN A 39 11.33 1.90 -13.57
N SER A 40 11.17 3.07 -14.19
CA SER A 40 10.12 4.01 -13.84
C SER A 40 8.80 3.26 -13.97
N ALA A 41 8.11 3.06 -12.87
CA ALA A 41 6.80 2.44 -12.89
C ALA A 41 5.88 3.31 -13.75
N PRO A 42 5.11 2.75 -14.69
CA PRO A 42 4.24 3.52 -15.57
C PRO A 42 3.10 4.21 -14.81
N LEU A 43 2.81 3.79 -13.57
CA LEU A 43 1.78 4.37 -12.72
C LEU A 43 2.41 4.99 -11.47
N PRO A 44 1.90 6.14 -10.99
CA PRO A 44 2.31 6.72 -9.71
C PRO A 44 1.96 5.77 -8.55
N ASP A 45 2.80 5.78 -7.51
CA ASP A 45 2.74 4.82 -6.39
C ASP A 45 1.38 4.79 -5.68
N ASN A 46 0.72 5.93 -5.52
CA ASN A 46 -0.61 6.01 -4.91
C ASN A 46 -1.69 5.33 -5.76
N VAL A 47 -1.62 5.49 -7.10
CA VAL A 47 -2.56 4.84 -8.02
C VAL A 47 -2.29 3.33 -8.07
N ALA A 48 -1.02 2.93 -8.19
CA ALA A 48 -0.63 1.53 -8.16
C ALA A 48 -1.07 0.86 -6.85
N SER A 49 -0.86 1.52 -5.70
CA SER A 49 -1.28 1.04 -4.40
C SER A 49 -2.81 0.93 -4.27
N ALA A 50 -3.57 1.87 -4.83
CA ALA A 50 -5.03 1.81 -4.81
C ALA A 50 -5.56 0.66 -5.68
N MET A 51 -4.93 0.38 -6.82
CA MET A 51 -5.30 -0.72 -7.71
C MET A 51 -5.09 -2.10 -7.04
N THR A 52 -4.18 -2.21 -6.06
CA THR A 52 -4.02 -3.48 -5.32
C THR A 52 -5.25 -3.87 -4.49
N TYR A 53 -6.20 -2.96 -4.24
CA TYR A 53 -7.46 -3.29 -3.55
C TYR A 53 -8.54 -3.88 -4.47
N ILE A 54 -8.18 -4.22 -5.71
CA ILE A 54 -9.05 -4.92 -6.67
C ILE A 54 -8.52 -6.35 -6.83
N PHE A 55 -9.26 -7.32 -6.33
CA PHE A 55 -8.90 -8.74 -6.55
C PHE A 55 -9.18 -9.16 -8.01
N PRO A 56 -8.27 -9.85 -8.71
CA PRO A 56 -6.96 -10.39 -8.31
C PRO A 56 -5.76 -9.48 -8.63
N VAL A 57 -5.95 -8.18 -8.85
CA VAL A 57 -4.91 -7.24 -9.26
C VAL A 57 -3.78 -7.15 -8.23
N ASN A 58 -4.08 -7.31 -6.94
CA ASN A 58 -3.09 -7.37 -5.86
C ASN A 58 -2.00 -8.43 -6.11
N LEU A 59 -2.37 -9.62 -6.58
CA LEU A 59 -1.43 -10.70 -6.90
C LEU A 59 -0.55 -10.36 -8.11
N VAL A 60 -1.12 -9.69 -9.10
CA VAL A 60 -0.39 -9.25 -10.30
C VAL A 60 0.69 -8.23 -9.91
N PHE A 61 0.36 -7.25 -9.07
CA PHE A 61 1.32 -6.23 -8.63
C PHE A 61 2.43 -6.81 -7.76
N LEU A 62 2.18 -7.87 -6.99
CA LEU A 62 3.23 -8.58 -6.25
C LEU A 62 4.19 -9.35 -7.16
N SER A 63 3.72 -9.78 -8.34
CA SER A 63 4.51 -10.57 -9.28
C SER A 63 5.23 -9.71 -10.32
N LEU A 64 4.70 -8.52 -10.61
CA LEU A 64 5.14 -7.70 -11.73
C LEU A 64 6.21 -6.68 -11.30
N ALA A 65 7.43 -6.77 -11.87
CA ALA A 65 8.40 -5.69 -11.76
C ALA A 65 7.94 -4.50 -12.64
N PRO A 66 8.10 -3.24 -12.20
CA PRO A 66 8.86 -2.78 -11.03
C PRO A 66 8.07 -2.73 -9.70
N TYR A 67 6.77 -2.93 -9.71
CA TYR A 67 5.87 -2.77 -8.54
C TYR A 67 6.20 -3.72 -7.40
N SER A 68 6.56 -4.97 -7.72
CA SER A 68 6.96 -5.98 -6.72
C SER A 68 8.19 -5.59 -5.89
N ARG A 69 8.99 -4.62 -6.37
CA ARG A 69 10.16 -4.09 -5.66
C ARG A 69 9.88 -2.80 -4.91
N ASN A 70 8.73 -2.16 -5.17
CA ASN A 70 8.34 -0.93 -4.50
C ASN A 70 7.75 -1.25 -3.11
N PRO A 71 8.39 -0.81 -2.00
CA PRO A 71 7.94 -1.16 -0.66
C PRO A 71 6.54 -0.63 -0.34
N VAL A 72 6.14 0.51 -0.92
CA VAL A 72 4.81 1.10 -0.70
C VAL A 72 3.74 0.24 -1.36
N VAL A 73 3.93 -0.13 -2.63
CA VAL A 73 2.99 -0.96 -3.38
C VAL A 73 2.90 -2.37 -2.76
N ARG A 74 4.03 -2.96 -2.37
CA ARG A 74 4.08 -4.25 -1.66
C ARG A 74 3.28 -4.22 -0.36
N PHE A 75 3.48 -3.18 0.45
CA PHE A 75 2.74 -3.03 1.70
C PHE A 75 1.22 -3.02 1.45
N HIS A 76 0.74 -2.19 0.51
CA HIS A 76 -0.68 -2.13 0.18
C HIS A 76 -1.20 -3.41 -0.45
N ALA A 77 -0.41 -4.11 -1.26
CA ALA A 77 -0.79 -5.39 -1.85
C ALA A 77 -0.97 -6.49 -0.78
N PHE A 78 -0.06 -6.62 0.20
CA PHE A 78 -0.25 -7.55 1.30
C PHE A 78 -1.42 -7.16 2.20
N GLN A 79 -1.56 -5.86 2.50
CA GLN A 79 -2.69 -5.38 3.29
C GLN A 79 -4.03 -5.66 2.61
N SER A 80 -4.12 -5.52 1.27
CA SER A 80 -5.34 -5.83 0.52
C SER A 80 -5.66 -7.34 0.53
N ILE A 81 -4.66 -8.22 0.41
CA ILE A 81 -4.88 -9.67 0.51
C ILE A 81 -5.45 -10.03 1.89
N PHE A 82 -4.87 -9.50 2.98
CA PHE A 82 -5.40 -9.75 4.31
C PHE A 82 -6.81 -9.16 4.49
N PHE A 83 -7.05 -7.99 3.92
CA PHE A 83 -8.38 -7.38 3.92
C PHE A 83 -9.39 -8.24 3.16
N ASP A 84 -9.05 -8.74 1.98
CA ASP A 84 -9.90 -9.65 1.18
C ASP A 84 -10.23 -10.93 1.94
N LEU A 85 -9.25 -11.53 2.64
CA LEU A 85 -9.46 -12.71 3.47
C LEU A 85 -10.40 -12.44 4.64
N VAL A 86 -10.26 -11.29 5.31
CA VAL A 86 -11.18 -10.89 6.39
C VAL A 86 -12.58 -10.63 5.84
N CYS A 87 -12.71 -9.94 4.71
CA CYS A 87 -14.00 -9.71 4.06
C CYS A 87 -14.66 -11.02 3.67
N LEU A 88 -13.90 -11.98 3.14
CA LEU A 88 -14.39 -13.31 2.78
C LEU A 88 -14.88 -14.07 4.01
N ALA A 89 -14.12 -14.08 5.10
CA ALA A 89 -14.49 -14.72 6.35
C ALA A 89 -15.76 -14.09 6.96
N LEU A 90 -15.84 -12.76 6.95
CA LEU A 90 -17.02 -12.03 7.41
C LEU A 90 -18.22 -12.32 6.52
N TRP A 91 -18.02 -12.35 5.20
CA TRP A 91 -19.11 -12.64 4.25
C TRP A 91 -19.73 -14.01 4.51
N PHE A 92 -18.92 -15.07 4.57
CA PHE A 92 -19.42 -16.42 4.87
C PHE A 92 -20.00 -16.53 6.29
N GLY A 93 -19.32 -15.98 7.29
CA GLY A 93 -19.77 -16.06 8.69
C GLY A 93 -21.07 -15.34 8.92
N LEU A 94 -21.21 -14.12 8.41
CA LEU A 94 -22.45 -13.34 8.55
C LEU A 94 -23.59 -13.90 7.69
N ASP A 95 -23.29 -14.44 6.50
CA ASP A 95 -24.29 -15.11 5.66
C ASP A 95 -24.93 -16.29 6.38
N ILE A 96 -24.13 -17.13 7.05
CA ILE A 96 -24.62 -18.25 7.88
C ILE A 96 -25.50 -17.72 9.02
N VAL A 97 -25.06 -16.69 9.73
CA VAL A 97 -25.81 -16.14 10.87
C VAL A 97 -27.14 -15.52 10.40
N ILE A 98 -27.11 -14.71 9.34
CA ILE A 98 -28.32 -14.10 8.76
C ILE A 98 -29.27 -15.19 8.26
N GLY A 99 -28.74 -16.24 7.61
CA GLY A 99 -29.53 -17.37 7.15
C GLY A 99 -30.20 -18.15 8.29
N MET A 100 -29.52 -18.33 9.42
CA MET A 100 -30.12 -18.95 10.62
C MET A 100 -31.22 -18.09 11.21
N ILE A 101 -31.01 -16.79 11.34
CA ILE A 101 -32.03 -15.83 11.82
C ILE A 101 -33.22 -15.82 10.88
N ALA A 102 -33.02 -15.79 9.56
CA ALA A 102 -34.07 -15.77 8.58
C ALA A 102 -34.96 -17.04 8.62
N ARG A 103 -34.39 -18.20 8.97
CA ARG A 103 -35.17 -19.44 9.15
C ARG A 103 -36.11 -19.37 10.34
N ILE A 104 -35.75 -18.63 11.39
CA ILE A 104 -36.57 -18.47 12.61
C ILE A 104 -37.64 -17.37 12.46
N VAL A 105 -37.23 -16.22 11.91
CA VAL A 105 -38.04 -15.01 11.83
C VAL A 105 -38.83 -14.92 10.52
N GLY A 106 -38.26 -15.45 9.43
CA GLY A 106 -38.82 -15.41 8.10
C GLY A 106 -37.82 -14.85 7.07
N TYR A 107 -37.81 -15.42 5.88
CA TYR A 107 -36.85 -15.07 4.80
C TYR A 107 -37.02 -13.63 4.29
N TRP A 108 -38.09 -12.93 4.58
CA TRP A 108 -38.28 -11.52 4.20
C TRP A 108 -37.20 -10.60 4.81
N LEU A 109 -36.62 -11.01 5.97
CA LEU A 109 -35.57 -10.27 6.64
C LEU A 109 -34.17 -10.53 6.05
N TYR A 110 -33.97 -11.65 5.34
CA TYR A 110 -32.68 -12.02 4.77
C TYR A 110 -32.14 -10.98 3.78
N SER A 111 -32.95 -10.60 2.79
CA SER A 111 -32.54 -9.67 1.74
C SER A 111 -32.09 -8.30 2.25
N PRO A 112 -32.84 -7.62 3.12
CA PRO A 112 -32.42 -6.31 3.63
C PRO A 112 -31.18 -6.39 4.54
N LEU A 113 -31.07 -7.40 5.40
CA LEU A 113 -29.90 -7.57 6.26
C LEU A 113 -28.65 -7.88 5.44
N TYR A 114 -28.75 -8.77 4.46
CA TYR A 114 -27.67 -9.09 3.56
C TYR A 114 -27.24 -7.87 2.73
N GLY A 115 -28.20 -7.10 2.20
CA GLY A 115 -27.93 -5.87 1.46
C GLY A 115 -27.23 -4.81 2.33
N LEU A 116 -27.62 -4.67 3.59
CA LEU A 116 -27.00 -3.73 4.53
C LEU A 116 -25.54 -4.14 4.83
N MET A 117 -25.29 -5.43 5.03
CA MET A 117 -23.95 -5.97 5.20
C MET A 117 -23.05 -5.67 4.00
N GLN A 118 -23.54 -5.96 2.79
CA GLN A 118 -22.78 -5.69 1.56
C GLN A 118 -22.50 -4.21 1.37
N LEU A 119 -23.46 -3.35 1.67
CA LEU A 119 -23.28 -1.90 1.62
C LEU A 119 -22.20 -1.44 2.61
N ALA A 120 -22.20 -1.95 3.84
CA ALA A 120 -21.21 -1.59 4.85
C ALA A 120 -19.77 -2.00 4.41
N LEU A 121 -19.61 -3.22 3.90
CA LEU A 121 -18.33 -3.71 3.36
C LEU A 121 -17.87 -2.86 2.17
N PHE A 122 -18.77 -2.53 1.26
CA PHE A 122 -18.46 -1.71 0.08
C PHE A 122 -18.04 -0.29 0.48
N VAL A 123 -18.75 0.36 1.40
CA VAL A 123 -18.39 1.70 1.89
C VAL A 123 -17.05 1.67 2.60
N GLY A 124 -16.78 0.66 3.43
CA GLY A 124 -15.49 0.47 4.08
C GLY A 124 -14.35 0.33 3.06
N TRP A 125 -14.52 -0.51 2.05
CA TRP A 125 -13.58 -0.68 0.95
C TRP A 125 -13.36 0.64 0.20
N LEU A 126 -14.42 1.35 -0.17
CA LEU A 126 -14.33 2.62 -0.89
C LEU A 126 -13.57 3.68 -0.10
N CYS A 127 -13.83 3.78 1.22
CA CYS A 127 -13.10 4.70 2.09
C CYS A 127 -11.59 4.42 2.12
N ILE A 128 -11.19 3.15 2.12
CA ILE A 128 -9.77 2.77 2.07
C ILE A 128 -9.17 3.18 0.73
N VAL A 129 -9.80 2.81 -0.39
CA VAL A 129 -9.31 3.12 -1.73
C VAL A 129 -9.16 4.62 -1.93
N VAL A 130 -10.14 5.42 -1.54
CA VAL A 130 -10.09 6.90 -1.65
C VAL A 130 -8.92 7.48 -0.86
N GLN A 131 -8.68 7.01 0.36
CA GLN A 131 -7.56 7.49 1.17
C GLN A 131 -6.21 7.12 0.57
N VAL A 132 -6.07 5.92 0.01
CA VAL A 132 -4.84 5.46 -0.65
C VAL A 132 -4.58 6.26 -1.94
N VAL A 133 -5.60 6.55 -2.75
CA VAL A 133 -5.48 7.44 -3.93
C VAL A 133 -5.00 8.83 -3.54
N GLN A 134 -5.44 9.34 -2.38
CA GLN A 134 -4.98 10.62 -1.83
C GLN A 134 -3.53 10.57 -1.30
N GLY A 135 -2.84 9.45 -1.44
CA GLY A 135 -1.47 9.27 -0.95
C GLY A 135 -1.35 9.09 0.57
N LYS A 136 -2.45 8.85 1.27
CA LYS A 136 -2.44 8.56 2.70
C LYS A 136 -2.12 7.08 2.93
N THR A 137 -1.13 6.81 3.78
CA THR A 137 -0.83 5.46 4.22
C THR A 137 -1.85 5.04 5.27
N VAL A 138 -2.89 4.35 4.83
CA VAL A 138 -3.90 3.78 5.74
C VAL A 138 -3.35 2.49 6.33
N VAL A 139 -2.96 2.53 7.59
CA VAL A 139 -2.54 1.33 8.32
C VAL A 139 -3.76 0.78 9.06
N LEU A 140 -4.32 -0.31 8.55
CA LEU A 140 -5.43 -0.97 9.23
C LEU A 140 -4.95 -1.59 10.56
N PRO A 141 -5.73 -1.44 11.65
CA PRO A 141 -5.37 -2.07 12.92
C PRO A 141 -5.27 -3.60 12.72
N VAL A 142 -4.23 -4.22 13.29
CA VAL A 142 -3.88 -5.65 13.15
C VAL A 142 -3.37 -6.02 11.75
N LEU A 143 -4.15 -5.78 10.67
CA LEU A 143 -3.78 -6.15 9.31
C LEU A 143 -2.58 -5.38 8.80
N GLY A 144 -2.46 -4.09 9.15
CA GLY A 144 -1.33 -3.26 8.78
C GLY A 144 -0.01 -3.74 9.40
N GLN A 145 -0.03 -4.22 10.63
CA GLN A 145 1.16 -4.78 11.28
C GLN A 145 1.64 -6.06 10.58
N LEU A 146 0.71 -6.96 10.22
CA LEU A 146 1.01 -8.17 9.46
C LEU A 146 1.57 -7.85 8.07
N ALA A 147 0.96 -6.89 7.38
CA ALA A 147 1.42 -6.43 6.08
C ALA A 147 2.84 -5.83 6.14
N GLN A 148 3.14 -5.05 7.19
CA GLN A 148 4.48 -4.50 7.40
C GLN A 148 5.55 -5.59 7.62
N GLN A 149 5.23 -6.64 8.35
CA GLN A 149 6.15 -7.76 8.54
C GLN A 149 6.46 -8.47 7.23
N GLN A 150 5.45 -8.71 6.39
CA GLN A 150 5.62 -9.38 5.10
C GLN A 150 6.26 -8.49 4.03
N SER A 151 6.05 -7.18 4.07
CA SER A 151 6.63 -6.26 3.10
C SER A 151 8.13 -6.01 3.30
N ARG A 152 8.69 -6.32 4.48
CA ARG A 152 10.12 -6.17 4.81
C ARG A 152 11.00 -7.33 4.31
N VAL A 153 10.39 -8.42 3.93
CA VAL A 153 11.08 -9.59 3.33
C VAL A 153 11.16 -9.40 1.82
#